data_26577e9c63553abea579849449353889
#
_entry.id   26577e9c63553abea579849449353889
#
_cell.length_a   1.000
_cell.length_b   1.000
_cell.length_c   1.000
_cell.angle_alpha   90.00
_cell.angle_beta   90.00
_cell.angle_gamma   90.00
#
_symmetry.space_group_name_H-M   'P 1'
#
loop_
_entity.id
_entity.type
_entity.pdbx_description
1 polymer ?
#
loop_
_entity_poly.entity_id
_entity_poly.type
_entity_poly.pdbx_seq_one_letter_code
_entity_poly.pdbx_strand_id
1 'polypeptide(L)'
;IAVLPYSSGTTGIPKGVVLTHRNLVANVAQSLGQLSLDDGDRVMAVLPFFHIYGMTVLLNLALRARAALVTMPRFDLPEFLRVIQDQKITWVFIAPPIAVALAKHPIVDNYDLSSIKVVFSGAAPLDGELANTVATRLDCIVRQGYGMSEMSPVSHAIPVERDDIPLDTVGLTLPNMECKIIDVET
;
A
#
# COMPACT_ATOMS: atom_id res chain seq x y z
N ILE A 1 21.41 9.34 -9.69
CA ILE A 1 20.51 9.54 -8.53
C ILE A 1 19.20 10.13 -9.04
N ALA A 2 18.08 9.56 -8.63
CA ALA A 2 16.74 10.10 -8.95
C ALA A 2 16.14 10.86 -7.77
N VAL A 3 16.17 10.25 -6.57
CA VAL A 3 15.61 10.83 -5.35
C VAL A 3 16.45 10.47 -4.12
N LEU A 4 16.27 11.24 -3.06
CA LEU A 4 16.91 11.05 -1.76
C LEU A 4 15.84 11.05 -0.66
N PRO A 5 14.98 10.03 -0.59
CA PRO A 5 14.02 9.93 0.50
C PRO A 5 14.75 9.73 1.83
N TYR A 6 14.20 10.31 2.88
CA TYR A 6 14.74 10.12 4.22
C TYR A 6 14.03 8.96 4.92
N SER A 7 14.80 7.99 5.43
CA SER A 7 14.28 6.97 6.34
C SER A 7 14.54 7.40 7.78
N SER A 8 13.60 7.11 8.68
CA SER A 8 13.74 7.41 10.13
C SER A 8 14.87 6.63 10.79
N GLY A 9 15.31 5.52 10.18
CA GLY A 9 16.35 4.63 10.70
C GLY A 9 16.03 4.08 12.10
N THR A 10 16.71 3.04 12.49
CA THR A 10 16.63 2.48 13.86
C THR A 10 17.47 3.28 14.87
N THR A 11 18.35 4.17 14.41
CA THR A 11 19.33 4.91 15.26
C THR A 11 18.91 6.35 15.55
N GLY A 12 17.70 6.77 15.20
CA GLY A 12 17.14 8.08 15.53
C GLY A 12 17.51 9.25 14.63
N ILE A 13 18.60 9.18 13.86
CA ILE A 13 18.99 10.22 12.89
C ILE A 13 18.45 9.85 11.51
N PRO A 14 17.63 10.70 10.86
CA PRO A 14 17.15 10.43 9.51
C PRO A 14 18.31 10.26 8.54
N LYS A 15 18.24 9.21 7.72
CA LYS A 15 19.25 8.89 6.72
C LYS A 15 18.71 9.14 5.32
N GLY A 16 19.45 9.87 4.49
CA GLY A 16 19.14 10.05 3.08
C GLY A 16 19.47 8.78 2.31
N VAL A 17 18.44 8.14 1.76
CA VAL A 17 18.59 6.92 0.96
C VAL A 17 18.80 7.30 -0.49
N VAL A 18 19.93 6.89 -1.07
CA VAL A 18 20.26 7.17 -2.48
C VAL A 18 19.55 6.19 -3.38
N LEU A 19 18.55 6.65 -4.12
CA LEU A 19 17.83 5.83 -5.10
C LEU A 19 18.05 6.32 -6.53
N THR A 20 18.25 5.37 -7.43
CA THR A 20 18.42 5.63 -8.85
C THR A 20 17.08 5.53 -9.60
N HIS A 21 17.02 6.06 -10.82
CA HIS A 21 15.88 5.83 -11.72
C HIS A 21 15.61 4.35 -11.93
N ARG A 22 16.66 3.53 -12.04
CA ARG A 22 16.52 2.09 -12.23
C ARG A 22 15.83 1.43 -11.03
N ASN A 23 16.20 1.82 -9.79
CA ASN A 23 15.55 1.30 -8.59
C ASN A 23 14.04 1.54 -8.61
N LEU A 24 13.62 2.79 -8.87
CA LEU A 24 12.21 3.17 -8.89
C LEU A 24 11.44 2.46 -10.01
N VAL A 25 11.96 2.49 -11.24
CA VAL A 25 11.31 1.88 -12.40
C VAL A 25 11.20 0.36 -12.24
N ALA A 26 12.26 -0.30 -11.74
CA ALA A 26 12.24 -1.74 -11.50
C ALA A 26 11.20 -2.11 -10.43
N ASN A 27 11.17 -1.38 -9.30
CA ASN A 27 10.23 -1.69 -8.22
C ASN A 27 8.76 -1.45 -8.62
N VAL A 28 8.47 -0.41 -9.41
CA VAL A 28 7.15 -0.19 -9.99
C VAL A 28 6.74 -1.36 -10.88
N ALA A 29 7.63 -1.83 -11.76
CA ALA A 29 7.35 -2.96 -12.65
C ALA A 29 7.12 -4.27 -11.88
N GLN A 30 7.94 -4.55 -10.87
CA GLN A 30 7.82 -5.71 -9.98
C GLN A 30 6.50 -5.69 -9.20
N SER A 31 6.15 -4.54 -8.63
CA SER A 31 4.92 -4.37 -7.84
C SER A 31 3.66 -4.51 -8.70
N LEU A 32 3.67 -3.93 -9.91
CA LEU A 32 2.51 -3.99 -10.81
C LEU A 32 2.13 -5.43 -11.16
N GLY A 33 3.13 -6.30 -11.37
CA GLY A 33 2.89 -7.71 -11.66
C GLY A 33 2.25 -8.52 -10.51
N GLN A 34 2.30 -8.01 -9.27
CA GLN A 34 1.69 -8.66 -8.10
C GLN A 34 0.33 -8.03 -7.72
N LEU A 35 0.16 -6.76 -8.03
CA LEU A 35 -1.01 -6.01 -7.58
C LEU A 35 -2.13 -5.94 -8.62
N SER A 36 -1.89 -6.32 -9.87
CA SER A 36 -2.90 -6.38 -10.95
C SER A 36 -3.70 -5.08 -11.14
N LEU A 37 -3.06 -3.92 -10.89
CA LEU A 37 -3.65 -2.59 -11.07
C LEU A 37 -3.66 -2.23 -12.57
N ASP A 38 -4.78 -1.74 -13.10
CA ASP A 38 -4.97 -1.41 -14.52
C ASP A 38 -5.55 -0.02 -14.79
N ASP A 39 -5.79 0.31 -16.06
CA ASP A 39 -6.27 1.63 -16.51
C ASP A 39 -7.76 1.88 -16.24
N GLY A 40 -8.51 0.86 -15.85
CA GLY A 40 -9.88 0.99 -15.36
C GLY A 40 -9.97 1.36 -13.87
N ASP A 41 -8.85 1.32 -13.16
CA ASP A 41 -8.83 1.54 -11.73
C ASP A 41 -8.72 3.01 -11.32
N ARG A 42 -9.20 3.28 -10.11
CA ARG A 42 -9.17 4.59 -9.46
C ARG A 42 -8.54 4.45 -8.08
N VAL A 43 -7.35 5.02 -7.94
CA VAL A 43 -6.50 4.87 -6.75
C VAL A 43 -6.70 6.04 -5.81
N MET A 44 -7.00 5.75 -4.54
CA MET A 44 -7.03 6.75 -3.47
C MET A 44 -5.61 6.99 -2.94
N ALA A 45 -5.12 8.21 -3.11
CA ALA A 45 -3.81 8.64 -2.64
C ALA A 45 -3.94 9.52 -1.39
N VAL A 46 -3.95 8.89 -0.23
CA VAL A 46 -4.04 9.54 1.09
C VAL A 46 -2.70 9.61 1.81
N LEU A 47 -1.71 8.82 1.38
CA LEU A 47 -0.37 8.81 1.95
C LEU A 47 0.54 9.83 1.25
N PRO A 48 1.47 10.47 1.99
CA PRO A 48 2.28 11.56 1.43
C PRO A 48 3.23 11.11 0.32
N PHE A 49 3.31 11.85 -0.77
CA PHE A 49 4.21 11.56 -1.89
C PHE A 49 5.70 11.84 -1.60
N PHE A 50 6.02 12.54 -0.52
CA PHE A 50 7.41 12.68 -0.07
C PHE A 50 7.93 11.45 0.69
N HIS A 51 7.04 10.55 1.12
CA HIS A 51 7.39 9.25 1.65
C HIS A 51 7.48 8.23 0.52
N ILE A 52 8.46 7.31 0.58
CA ILE A 52 8.72 6.37 -0.51
C ILE A 52 7.50 5.48 -0.86
N TYR A 53 6.66 5.15 0.10
CA TYR A 53 5.41 4.41 -0.14
C TYR A 53 4.47 5.24 -1.03
N GLY A 54 4.19 6.49 -0.66
CA GLY A 54 3.34 7.37 -1.47
C GLY A 54 3.96 7.67 -2.84
N MET A 55 5.26 7.90 -2.90
CA MET A 55 5.98 8.20 -4.14
C MET A 55 5.93 7.04 -5.13
N THR A 56 6.27 5.83 -4.70
CA THR A 56 6.44 4.68 -5.61
C THR A 56 5.13 3.93 -5.77
N VAL A 57 4.47 3.53 -4.68
CA VAL A 57 3.30 2.65 -4.76
C VAL A 57 2.02 3.39 -5.11
N LEU A 58 1.82 4.62 -4.63
CA LEU A 58 0.62 5.37 -4.99
C LEU A 58 0.80 6.15 -6.29
N LEU A 59 1.82 7.00 -6.36
CA LEU A 59 2.00 7.90 -7.51
C LEU A 59 2.52 7.15 -8.75
N ASN A 60 3.74 6.58 -8.66
CA ASN A 60 4.40 6.02 -9.83
C ASN A 60 3.73 4.73 -10.33
N LEU A 61 3.21 3.90 -9.42
CA LEU A 61 2.50 2.68 -9.80
C LEU A 61 1.19 3.01 -10.53
N ALA A 62 0.37 3.94 -9.99
CA ALA A 62 -0.87 4.36 -10.64
C ALA A 62 -0.60 4.98 -12.03
N LEU A 63 0.41 5.85 -12.16
CA LEU A 63 0.80 6.40 -13.45
C LEU A 63 1.26 5.32 -14.44
N ARG A 64 2.03 4.35 -13.99
CA ARG A 64 2.50 3.22 -14.82
C ARG A 64 1.35 2.33 -15.27
N ALA A 65 0.37 2.10 -14.41
CA ALA A 65 -0.85 1.36 -14.72
C ALA A 65 -1.84 2.17 -15.58
N ARG A 66 -1.64 3.49 -15.73
CA ARG A 66 -2.58 4.44 -16.34
C ARG A 66 -3.89 4.56 -15.57
N ALA A 67 -3.89 4.18 -14.30
CA ALA A 67 -5.02 4.32 -13.39
C ALA A 67 -5.25 5.79 -13.03
N ALA A 68 -6.50 6.14 -12.73
CA ALA A 68 -6.82 7.46 -12.22
C ALA A 68 -6.34 7.60 -10.77
N LEU A 69 -5.63 8.69 -10.45
CA LEU A 69 -5.13 8.98 -9.11
C LEU A 69 -5.93 10.11 -8.48
N VAL A 70 -6.64 9.83 -7.40
CA VAL A 70 -7.40 10.81 -6.63
C VAL A 70 -6.65 11.16 -5.36
N THR A 71 -6.25 12.42 -5.21
CA THR A 71 -5.38 12.86 -4.12
C THR A 71 -6.17 13.51 -3.00
N MET A 72 -5.71 13.31 -1.77
CA MET A 72 -6.21 13.98 -0.56
C MET A 72 -5.02 14.64 0.16
N PRO A 73 -5.07 15.94 0.49
CA PRO A 73 -3.92 16.64 1.07
C PRO A 73 -3.59 16.20 2.50
N ARG A 74 -4.58 15.73 3.23
CA ARG A 74 -4.43 15.13 4.57
C ARG A 74 -5.59 14.17 4.83
N PHE A 75 -5.35 13.17 5.68
CA PHE A 75 -6.41 12.24 6.07
C PHE A 75 -7.44 12.92 6.97
N ASP A 76 -8.71 12.80 6.58
CA ASP A 76 -9.89 13.09 7.36
C ASP A 76 -10.91 11.99 7.05
N LEU A 77 -11.39 11.26 8.03
CA LEU A 77 -12.18 10.05 7.78
C LEU A 77 -13.50 10.32 7.05
N PRO A 78 -14.35 11.30 7.44
CA PRO A 78 -15.56 11.60 6.69
C PRO A 78 -15.29 11.99 5.23
N GLU A 79 -14.30 12.84 5.00
CA GLU A 79 -13.90 13.26 3.65
C GLU A 79 -13.34 12.10 2.83
N PHE A 80 -12.52 11.23 3.45
CA PHE A 80 -11.98 10.04 2.82
C PHE A 80 -13.10 9.10 2.31
N LEU A 81 -14.10 8.83 3.15
CA LEU A 81 -15.23 7.98 2.80
C LEU A 81 -16.11 8.63 1.71
N ARG A 82 -16.34 9.94 1.80
CA ARG A 82 -17.06 10.70 0.79
C ARG A 82 -16.35 10.65 -0.56
N VAL A 83 -15.04 10.84 -0.59
CA VAL A 83 -14.26 10.77 -1.84
C VAL A 83 -14.31 9.37 -2.44
N ILE A 84 -14.23 8.31 -1.64
CA ILE A 84 -14.37 6.93 -2.14
C ILE A 84 -15.74 6.75 -2.82
N GLN A 85 -16.81 7.16 -2.17
CA GLN A 85 -18.16 7.07 -2.71
C GLN A 85 -18.32 7.88 -4.00
N ASP A 86 -17.96 9.17 -3.97
CA ASP A 86 -18.21 10.12 -5.07
C ASP A 86 -17.34 9.83 -6.29
N GLN A 87 -16.08 9.44 -6.05
CA GLN A 87 -15.12 9.15 -7.11
C GLN A 87 -15.11 7.68 -7.52
N LYS A 88 -15.91 6.81 -6.88
CA LYS A 88 -15.94 5.36 -7.14
C LYS A 88 -14.54 4.75 -7.13
N ILE A 89 -13.83 4.98 -6.04
CA ILE A 89 -12.47 4.47 -5.84
C ILE A 89 -12.49 2.94 -5.81
N THR A 90 -11.53 2.33 -6.52
CA THR A 90 -11.40 0.87 -6.60
C THR A 90 -10.21 0.34 -5.79
N TRP A 91 -9.17 1.16 -5.62
CA TRP A 91 -7.95 0.80 -4.89
C TRP A 91 -7.65 1.79 -3.77
N VAL A 92 -7.44 1.26 -2.59
CA VAL A 92 -7.16 2.06 -1.39
C VAL A 92 -5.86 1.59 -0.74
N PHE A 93 -4.78 2.38 -0.88
CA PHE A 93 -3.51 2.10 -0.22
C PHE A 93 -3.45 2.83 1.13
N ILE A 94 -3.27 2.07 2.20
CA ILE A 94 -3.38 2.57 3.57
C ILE A 94 -2.21 2.13 4.46
N ALA A 95 -2.18 2.71 5.65
CA ALA A 95 -1.45 2.21 6.81
C ALA A 95 -2.44 1.65 7.85
N PRO A 96 -2.01 0.77 8.77
CA PRO A 96 -2.90 0.09 9.71
C PRO A 96 -3.87 0.97 10.52
N PRO A 97 -3.53 2.21 10.93
CA PRO A 97 -4.50 3.07 11.62
C PRO A 97 -5.76 3.38 10.81
N ILE A 98 -5.64 3.46 9.47
CA ILE A 98 -6.81 3.65 8.59
C ILE A 98 -7.63 2.36 8.52
N ALA A 99 -6.98 1.17 8.50
CA ALA A 99 -7.68 -0.10 8.59
C ALA A 99 -8.52 -0.22 9.87
N VAL A 100 -7.97 0.23 11.01
CA VAL A 100 -8.72 0.27 12.29
C VAL A 100 -9.97 1.15 12.16
N ALA A 101 -9.85 2.33 11.55
CA ALA A 101 -11.00 3.22 11.33
C ALA A 101 -12.04 2.57 10.41
N LEU A 102 -11.63 1.96 9.30
CA LEU A 102 -12.52 1.25 8.37
C LEU A 102 -13.21 0.05 9.02
N ALA A 103 -12.52 -0.68 9.89
CA ALA A 103 -13.08 -1.84 10.59
C ALA A 103 -14.09 -1.46 11.68
N LYS A 104 -13.85 -0.36 12.42
CA LYS A 104 -14.53 -0.12 13.72
C LYS A 104 -15.37 1.14 13.77
N HIS A 105 -15.08 2.15 12.97
CA HIS A 105 -15.79 3.43 13.11
C HIS A 105 -17.20 3.36 12.52
N PRO A 106 -18.25 3.75 13.28
CA PRO A 106 -19.65 3.60 12.82
C PRO A 106 -20.00 4.47 11.63
N ILE A 107 -19.28 5.58 11.40
CA ILE A 107 -19.53 6.47 10.26
C ILE A 107 -19.34 5.77 8.91
N VAL A 108 -18.55 4.70 8.86
CA VAL A 108 -18.28 3.93 7.64
C VAL A 108 -19.58 3.41 7.00
N ASP A 109 -20.54 3.02 7.81
CA ASP A 109 -21.82 2.47 7.35
C ASP A 109 -22.76 3.50 6.69
N ASN A 110 -22.39 4.79 6.78
CA ASN A 110 -23.17 5.89 6.16
C ASN A 110 -22.75 6.17 4.70
N TYR A 111 -21.77 5.46 4.17
CA TYR A 111 -21.25 5.69 2.83
C TYR A 111 -21.30 4.44 1.95
N ASP A 112 -21.55 4.64 0.65
CA ASP A 112 -21.46 3.57 -0.34
C ASP A 112 -19.98 3.34 -0.74
N LEU A 113 -19.41 2.29 -0.20
CA LEU A 113 -18.02 1.88 -0.45
C LEU A 113 -17.92 0.67 -1.40
N SER A 114 -19.01 0.27 -2.02
CA SER A 114 -19.11 -0.93 -2.88
C SER A 114 -18.20 -0.89 -4.11
N SER A 115 -17.63 0.27 -4.45
CA SER A 115 -16.66 0.40 -5.54
C SER A 115 -15.27 -0.13 -5.19
N ILE A 116 -14.95 -0.30 -3.90
CA ILE A 116 -13.63 -0.76 -3.46
C ILE A 116 -13.47 -2.23 -3.87
N LYS A 117 -12.46 -2.50 -4.69
CA LYS A 117 -12.03 -3.86 -5.03
C LYS A 117 -10.95 -4.35 -4.06
N VAL A 118 -9.97 -3.48 -3.79
CA VAL A 118 -8.78 -3.84 -3.00
C VAL A 118 -8.43 -2.76 -1.98
N VAL A 119 -8.20 -3.18 -0.75
CA VAL A 119 -7.51 -2.41 0.29
C VAL A 119 -6.12 -3.02 0.48
N PHE A 120 -5.07 -2.22 0.25
CA PHE A 120 -3.69 -2.68 0.42
C PHE A 120 -3.02 -1.93 1.56
N SER A 121 -2.59 -2.67 2.58
CA SER A 121 -1.90 -2.11 3.75
C SER A 121 -0.39 -2.25 3.66
N GLY A 122 0.32 -1.22 4.08
CA GLY A 122 1.78 -1.19 4.17
C GLY A 122 2.26 -0.29 5.29
N ALA A 123 3.57 -0.10 5.37
CA ALA A 123 4.29 0.71 6.36
C ALA A 123 4.37 0.14 7.78
N ALA A 124 3.47 -0.74 8.18
CA ALA A 124 3.52 -1.48 9.44
C ALA A 124 2.72 -2.79 9.32
N PRO A 125 2.95 -3.79 10.19
CA PRO A 125 2.19 -5.02 10.18
C PRO A 125 0.70 -4.78 10.38
N LEU A 126 -0.11 -5.45 9.54
CA LEU A 126 -1.56 -5.51 9.70
C LEU A 126 -1.92 -6.87 10.31
N ASP A 127 -2.65 -6.84 11.43
CA ASP A 127 -3.16 -8.05 12.06
C ASP A 127 -4.18 -8.75 11.17
N GLY A 128 -4.13 -10.10 11.10
CA GLY A 128 -4.99 -10.88 10.22
C GLY A 128 -6.47 -10.82 10.59
N GLU A 129 -6.81 -10.73 11.88
CA GLU A 129 -8.21 -10.57 12.33
C GLU A 129 -8.76 -9.19 11.91
N LEU A 130 -7.94 -8.14 12.05
CA LEU A 130 -8.30 -6.81 11.58
C LEU A 130 -8.45 -6.77 10.05
N ALA A 131 -7.55 -7.42 9.31
CA ALA A 131 -7.65 -7.54 7.85
C ALA A 131 -8.95 -8.23 7.43
N ASN A 132 -9.30 -9.35 8.05
CA ASN A 132 -10.55 -10.08 7.81
C ASN A 132 -11.79 -9.24 8.16
N THR A 133 -11.73 -8.45 9.24
CA THR A 133 -12.83 -7.56 9.62
C THR A 133 -13.07 -6.49 8.54
N VAL A 134 -12.01 -5.88 8.01
CA VAL A 134 -12.13 -4.91 6.90
C VAL A 134 -12.67 -5.59 5.64
N ALA A 135 -12.12 -6.76 5.27
CA ALA A 135 -12.55 -7.51 4.08
C ALA A 135 -14.04 -7.85 4.13
N THR A 136 -14.51 -8.36 5.28
CA THR A 136 -15.92 -8.73 5.48
C THR A 136 -16.84 -7.50 5.46
N ARG A 137 -16.43 -6.42 6.18
CA ARG A 137 -17.28 -5.22 6.29
C ARG A 137 -17.44 -4.46 4.98
N LEU A 138 -16.36 -4.41 4.17
CA LEU A 138 -16.36 -3.65 2.91
C LEU A 138 -16.64 -4.54 1.69
N ASP A 139 -16.77 -5.85 1.86
CA ASP A 139 -16.91 -6.84 0.78
C ASP A 139 -15.81 -6.66 -0.28
N CYS A 140 -14.54 -6.62 0.16
CA CYS A 140 -13.40 -6.35 -0.70
C CYS A 140 -12.20 -7.24 -0.38
N ILE A 141 -11.24 -7.28 -1.30
CA ILE A 141 -9.96 -7.96 -1.09
C ILE A 141 -9.08 -7.09 -0.19
N VAL A 142 -8.54 -7.68 0.89
CA VAL A 142 -7.52 -7.03 1.71
C VAL A 142 -6.19 -7.72 1.51
N ARG A 143 -5.13 -6.95 1.27
CA ARG A 143 -3.77 -7.45 1.11
C ARG A 143 -2.80 -6.57 1.88
N GLN A 144 -1.62 -7.09 2.15
CA GLN A 144 -0.54 -6.30 2.73
C GLN A 144 0.80 -6.64 2.09
N GLY A 145 1.78 -5.79 2.33
CA GLY A 145 3.14 -5.97 1.86
C GLY A 145 4.16 -5.36 2.80
N TYR A 146 5.41 -5.71 2.57
CA TYR A 146 6.55 -5.23 3.32
C TYR A 146 7.52 -4.48 2.41
N GLY A 147 8.08 -3.42 2.95
CA GLY A 147 9.08 -2.63 2.26
C GLY A 147 9.79 -1.64 3.18
N MET A 148 10.83 -1.04 2.68
CA MET A 148 11.60 0.00 3.34
C MET A 148 12.19 0.94 2.28
N SER A 149 12.56 2.16 2.67
CA SER A 149 13.07 3.16 1.71
C SER A 149 14.23 2.63 0.87
N GLU A 150 15.11 1.85 1.50
CA GLU A 150 16.29 1.25 0.89
C GLU A 150 15.97 0.20 -0.20
N MET A 151 14.73 -0.31 -0.23
CA MET A 151 14.25 -1.30 -1.22
C MET A 151 13.40 -0.68 -2.35
N SER A 152 13.08 0.61 -2.30
CA SER A 152 12.46 1.43 -3.36
C SER A 152 10.93 1.37 -3.57
N PRO A 153 10.02 1.01 -2.69
CA PRO A 153 10.21 0.45 -1.36
C PRO A 153 9.89 -1.04 -1.23
N VAL A 154 9.07 -1.64 -2.13
CA VAL A 154 8.39 -2.93 -1.91
C VAL A 154 9.37 -4.08 -2.12
N SER A 155 9.41 -5.00 -1.17
CA SER A 155 10.15 -6.26 -1.30
C SER A 155 9.24 -7.48 -1.28
N HIS A 156 8.12 -7.42 -0.55
CA HIS A 156 7.15 -8.49 -0.44
C HIS A 156 5.74 -7.93 -0.59
N ALA A 157 4.86 -8.71 -1.19
CA ALA A 157 3.43 -8.41 -1.26
C ALA A 157 2.62 -9.71 -1.29
N ILE A 158 1.42 -9.69 -0.73
CA ILE A 158 0.43 -10.72 -1.00
C ILE A 158 -0.19 -10.39 -2.36
N PRO A 159 -0.02 -11.26 -3.39
CA PRO A 159 -0.64 -11.04 -4.70
C PRO A 159 -2.16 -10.99 -4.57
N VAL A 160 -2.80 -10.11 -5.33
CA VAL A 160 -4.27 -9.91 -5.23
C VAL A 160 -5.04 -11.21 -5.49
N GLU A 161 -4.56 -12.03 -6.40
CA GLU A 161 -5.22 -13.27 -6.85
C GLU A 161 -4.93 -14.50 -5.96
N ARG A 162 -4.14 -14.32 -4.87
CA ARG A 162 -3.70 -15.42 -4.00
C ARG A 162 -4.45 -15.42 -2.68
N ASP A 163 -5.59 -16.11 -2.63
CA ASP A 163 -6.41 -16.27 -1.41
C ASP A 163 -5.91 -17.36 -0.47
N ASP A 164 -4.95 -18.15 -0.90
CA ASP A 164 -4.30 -19.22 -0.13
C ASP A 164 -3.19 -18.69 0.80
N ILE A 165 -2.79 -17.42 0.68
CA ILE A 165 -1.77 -16.80 1.53
C ILE A 165 -2.44 -16.13 2.73
N PRO A 166 -2.05 -16.49 3.99
CA PRO A 166 -2.60 -15.89 5.18
C PRO A 166 -2.41 -14.36 5.23
N LEU A 167 -3.43 -13.65 5.72
CA LEU A 167 -3.44 -12.18 5.74
C LEU A 167 -2.53 -11.56 6.82
N ASP A 168 -2.02 -12.34 7.76
CA ASP A 168 -1.06 -11.94 8.78
C ASP A 168 0.41 -12.05 8.32
N THR A 169 0.62 -12.40 7.05
CA THR A 169 1.95 -12.43 6.41
C THR A 169 2.16 -11.24 5.49
N VAL A 170 3.41 -10.97 5.12
CA VAL A 170 3.75 -9.95 4.13
C VAL A 170 3.76 -10.48 2.69
N GLY A 171 3.43 -11.76 2.51
CA GLY A 171 3.32 -12.39 1.20
C GLY A 171 4.65 -12.89 0.62
N LEU A 172 4.73 -12.85 -0.70
CA LEU A 172 5.85 -13.37 -1.47
C LEU A 172 6.85 -12.28 -1.82
N THR A 173 8.12 -12.65 -1.95
CA THR A 173 9.15 -11.77 -2.53
C THR A 173 8.74 -11.33 -3.95
N LEU A 174 8.96 -10.05 -4.24
CA LEU A 174 8.75 -9.55 -5.60
C LEU A 174 9.72 -10.21 -6.59
N PRO A 175 9.36 -10.28 -7.88
CA PRO A 175 10.24 -10.82 -8.91
C PRO A 175 11.64 -10.18 -8.91
N ASN A 176 12.68 -10.98 -9.12
CA ASN A 176 14.08 -10.55 -9.11
C ASN A 176 14.60 -9.98 -7.77
N MET A 177 13.97 -10.38 -6.67
CA MET A 177 14.45 -10.15 -5.32
C MET A 177 14.79 -11.46 -4.63
N GLU A 178 15.79 -11.42 -3.77
CA GLU A 178 16.17 -12.53 -2.89
C GLU A 178 15.95 -12.13 -1.44
N CYS A 179 15.45 -13.07 -0.64
CA CYS A 179 15.26 -12.89 0.79
C CYS A 179 15.95 -14.02 1.54
N LYS A 180 16.72 -13.66 2.57
CA LYS A 180 17.35 -14.61 3.48
C LYS A 180 16.98 -14.24 4.92
N ILE A 181 16.45 -15.19 5.65
CA ILE A 181 16.25 -15.08 7.09
C ILE A 181 17.51 -15.62 7.75
N ILE A 182 18.11 -14.82 8.61
CA ILE A 182 19.31 -15.19 9.37
C ILE A 182 19.02 -15.03 10.86
N ASP A 183 19.66 -15.88 11.66
CA ASP A 183 19.71 -15.69 13.10
C ASP A 183 20.68 -14.53 13.39
N VAL A 184 20.24 -13.58 14.20
CA VAL A 184 21.07 -12.40 14.55
C VAL A 184 22.08 -12.68 15.65
N GLU A 185 21.97 -13.83 16.34
CA GLU A 185 22.88 -14.25 17.41
C GLU A 185 23.98 -15.20 16.91
N THR A 186 23.90 -15.70 15.67
CA THR A 186 24.90 -16.58 15.03
C THR A 186 25.41 -15.95 13.74
#